data_499ddb856774e02ae09523d32ee2b48e
#
_entry.id   499ddb856774e02ae09523d32ee2b48e
#
_cell.length_a   1.000
_cell.length_b   1.000
_cell.length_c   1.000
_cell.angle_alpha   90.00
_cell.angle_beta   90.00
_cell.angle_gamma   90.00
#
_symmetry.space_group_name_H-M   'P 1'
#
loop_
_entity.id
_entity.type
_entity.pdbx_description
1 polymer ?
#
loop_
_entity_poly.entity_id
_entity_poly.type
_entity_poly.pdbx_seq_one_letter_code
_entity_poly.pdbx_strand_id
1 'polypeptide(L)'
;MAWRNLNFRRGLRLRRLRVAAALVAALAVAGGFAAAPSLWLALDKDGIHDPRNPGLAQLQQPAEALAPLPRDTAGNQVRWVEALDSGAIQPRANLWTSTLVRMLDQDLIIAKYGSMPAVKFPHRQHTLWLDCENCHNALFKDKAGATKFSMTAILNGEQCGVCHGAVSFPLTECNRCHSVPNESLPRSAAR
;
A
#
# COMPACT_ATOMS: atom_id res chain seq x y z
N MET A 1 13.70 -59.26 46.79
CA MET A 1 12.73 -58.12 46.85
C MET A 1 13.24 -56.79 46.28
N ALA A 2 14.37 -56.70 45.62
CA ALA A 2 14.97 -55.41 45.18
C ALA A 2 14.60 -54.92 43.75
N TRP A 3 14.02 -55.78 42.89
CA TRP A 3 13.77 -55.45 41.47
C TRP A 3 12.51 -54.63 41.17
N ARG A 4 11.52 -54.61 42.07
CA ARG A 4 10.26 -53.82 41.87
C ARG A 4 10.42 -52.34 42.09
N ASN A 5 11.42 -51.90 42.87
CA ASN A 5 11.58 -50.49 43.23
C ASN A 5 12.33 -49.67 42.15
N LEU A 6 13.13 -50.31 41.29
CA LEU A 6 13.89 -49.61 40.24
C LEU A 6 13.02 -49.15 39.08
N ASN A 7 12.02 -49.95 38.70
CA ASN A 7 11.10 -49.59 37.63
C ASN A 7 10.12 -48.48 38.00
N PHE A 8 9.72 -48.42 39.29
CA PHE A 8 8.83 -47.38 39.75
C PHE A 8 9.51 -45.99 39.76
N ARG A 9 10.76 -45.93 40.17
CA ARG A 9 11.55 -44.68 40.16
C ARG A 9 11.88 -44.15 38.76
N ARG A 10 12.12 -45.07 37.79
CA ARG A 10 12.31 -44.73 36.37
C ARG A 10 11.02 -44.17 35.76
N GLY A 11 9.87 -44.73 36.03
CA GLY A 11 8.59 -44.24 35.54
C GLY A 11 8.25 -42.84 36.07
N LEU A 12 8.57 -42.54 37.32
CA LEU A 12 8.35 -41.21 37.92
C LEU A 12 9.27 -40.12 37.32
N ARG A 13 10.52 -40.47 37.06
CA ARG A 13 11.48 -39.53 36.43
C ARG A 13 11.10 -39.19 34.98
N LEU A 14 10.68 -40.19 34.20
CA LEU A 14 10.20 -40.01 32.84
C LEU A 14 8.89 -39.20 32.78
N ARG A 15 7.97 -39.38 33.73
CA ARG A 15 6.76 -38.58 33.83
C ARG A 15 7.08 -37.12 34.16
N ARG A 16 8.00 -36.88 35.10
CA ARG A 16 8.43 -35.51 35.49
C ARG A 16 9.16 -34.80 34.34
N LEU A 17 9.99 -35.51 33.58
CA LEU A 17 10.66 -34.95 32.39
C LEU A 17 9.63 -34.61 31.27
N ARG A 18 8.62 -35.44 31.07
CA ARG A 18 7.58 -35.17 30.07
C ARG A 18 6.68 -34.00 30.47
N VAL A 19 6.34 -33.85 31.74
CA VAL A 19 5.58 -32.72 32.26
C VAL A 19 6.40 -31.44 32.18
N ALA A 20 7.69 -31.46 32.51
CA ALA A 20 8.58 -30.32 32.38
C ALA A 20 8.75 -29.90 30.92
N ALA A 21 8.94 -30.85 29.98
CA ALA A 21 9.03 -30.57 28.55
C ALA A 21 7.72 -29.99 27.98
N ALA A 22 6.56 -30.47 28.42
CA ALA A 22 5.26 -29.93 28.02
C ALA A 22 5.01 -28.49 28.56
N LEU A 23 5.49 -28.20 29.78
CA LEU A 23 5.42 -26.85 30.36
C LEU A 23 6.34 -25.88 29.65
N VAL A 24 7.54 -26.29 29.27
CA VAL A 24 8.49 -25.46 28.49
C VAL A 24 7.95 -25.22 27.07
N ALA A 25 7.34 -26.23 26.44
CA ALA A 25 6.69 -26.07 25.14
C ALA A 25 5.47 -25.13 25.21
N ALA A 26 4.67 -25.22 26.28
CA ALA A 26 3.53 -24.32 26.49
C ALA A 26 3.96 -22.86 26.77
N LEU A 27 5.07 -22.64 27.46
CA LEU A 27 5.65 -21.32 27.68
C LEU A 27 6.27 -20.73 26.40
N ALA A 28 6.82 -21.56 25.52
CA ALA A 28 7.34 -21.10 24.22
C ALA A 28 6.23 -20.67 23.25
N VAL A 29 5.02 -21.23 23.36
CA VAL A 29 3.86 -20.84 22.55
C VAL A 29 3.17 -19.57 23.10
N ALA A 30 3.36 -19.26 24.40
CA ALA A 30 2.85 -18.06 25.05
C ALA A 30 3.76 -16.82 24.88
N GLY A 31 4.90 -16.96 24.15
CA GLY A 31 5.67 -15.83 23.65
C GLY A 31 4.82 -15.09 22.64
N GLY A 32 3.99 -14.16 23.12
CA GLY A 32 3.13 -13.34 22.31
C GLY A 32 3.97 -12.70 21.22
N PHE A 33 3.54 -12.86 19.99
CA PHE A 33 4.02 -12.02 18.90
C PHE A 33 3.74 -10.57 19.33
N ALA A 34 4.74 -9.89 19.87
CA ALA A 34 4.69 -8.45 20.01
C ALA A 34 4.44 -7.93 18.59
N ALA A 35 3.23 -7.44 18.33
CA ALA A 35 2.93 -6.81 17.07
C ALA A 35 4.00 -5.75 16.84
N ALA A 36 4.63 -5.77 15.67
CA ALA A 36 5.56 -4.73 15.29
C ALA A 36 4.88 -3.36 15.51
N PRO A 37 5.60 -2.35 16.02
CA PRO A 37 5.00 -1.05 16.27
C PRO A 37 4.30 -0.57 15.01
N SER A 38 3.05 -0.15 15.13
CA SER A 38 2.27 0.37 14.02
C SER A 38 2.95 1.63 13.48
N LEU A 39 3.08 1.73 12.15
CA LEU A 39 3.56 2.92 11.48
C LEU A 39 2.50 4.03 11.47
N TRP A 40 1.25 3.68 11.75
CA TRP A 40 0.14 4.62 11.77
C TRP A 40 -0.23 4.94 13.21
N LEU A 41 -0.38 6.22 13.49
CA LEU A 41 -0.86 6.68 14.79
C LEU A 41 -2.34 6.29 14.98
N ALA A 42 -2.72 6.01 16.21
CA ALA A 42 -4.11 5.86 16.55
C ALA A 42 -4.85 7.20 16.40
N LEU A 43 -6.13 7.16 16.05
CA LEU A 43 -6.92 8.37 15.78
C LEU A 43 -7.00 9.33 16.96
N ASP A 44 -6.89 8.84 18.19
CA ASP A 44 -6.84 9.65 19.40
C ASP A 44 -5.47 10.30 19.67
N LYS A 45 -4.46 9.98 18.85
CA LYS A 45 -3.06 10.44 19.00
C LYS A 45 -2.48 11.06 17.73
N ASP A 46 -3.25 11.18 16.66
CA ASP A 46 -2.77 11.66 15.36
C ASP A 46 -2.68 13.18 15.27
N GLY A 47 -3.19 13.91 16.26
CA GLY A 47 -3.21 15.38 16.28
C GLY A 47 -4.24 16.01 15.35
N ILE A 48 -5.07 15.22 14.69
CA ILE A 48 -6.10 15.65 13.73
C ILE A 48 -7.49 15.50 14.36
N HIS A 49 -7.76 14.36 14.98
CA HIS A 49 -9.04 14.06 15.62
C HIS A 49 -9.08 14.55 17.06
N ASP A 50 -10.25 15.03 17.51
CA ASP A 50 -10.47 15.32 18.94
C ASP A 50 -10.61 14.00 19.73
N PRO A 51 -9.65 13.66 20.61
CA PRO A 51 -9.66 12.40 21.34
C PRO A 51 -10.84 12.27 22.31
N ARG A 52 -11.56 13.37 22.61
CA ARG A 52 -12.73 13.39 23.47
C ARG A 52 -14.04 13.18 22.69
N ASN A 53 -14.00 13.16 21.37
CA ASN A 53 -15.19 12.94 20.57
C ASN A 53 -15.65 11.47 20.64
N PRO A 54 -16.85 11.17 21.15
CA PRO A 54 -17.33 9.80 21.27
C PRO A 54 -17.50 9.09 19.92
N GLY A 55 -17.67 9.83 18.85
CA GLY A 55 -17.75 9.29 17.47
C GLY A 55 -16.43 8.65 17.00
N LEU A 56 -15.30 8.97 17.66
CA LEU A 56 -14.01 8.38 17.33
C LEU A 56 -14.00 6.85 17.47
N ALA A 57 -14.74 6.33 18.46
CA ALA A 57 -14.87 4.89 18.69
C ALA A 57 -15.61 4.14 17.55
N GLN A 58 -16.30 4.85 16.67
CA GLN A 58 -17.01 4.29 15.52
C GLN A 58 -16.13 4.27 14.25
N LEU A 59 -14.96 4.90 14.28
CA LEU A 59 -14.03 4.93 13.16
C LEU A 59 -13.07 3.74 13.23
N GLN A 60 -12.73 3.21 12.06
CA GLN A 60 -11.71 2.17 11.95
C GLN A 60 -10.33 2.76 12.20
N GLN A 61 -9.55 2.10 13.07
CA GLN A 61 -8.17 2.53 13.33
C GLN A 61 -7.28 2.32 12.08
N PRO A 62 -6.42 3.29 11.74
CA PRO A 62 -5.55 3.17 10.56
C PRO A 62 -4.67 1.92 10.57
N ALA A 63 -4.17 1.53 11.74
CA ALA A 63 -3.36 0.32 11.89
C ALA A 63 -4.15 -0.96 11.54
N GLU A 64 -5.43 -1.03 11.88
CA GLU A 64 -6.29 -2.17 11.56
C GLU A 64 -6.65 -2.20 10.06
N ALA A 65 -6.95 -1.02 9.50
CA ALA A 65 -7.33 -0.89 8.10
C ALA A 65 -6.16 -1.19 7.14
N LEU A 66 -4.97 -0.70 7.46
CA LEU A 66 -3.84 -0.67 6.53
C LEU A 66 -2.81 -1.78 6.76
N ALA A 67 -2.72 -2.35 7.98
CA ALA A 67 -1.74 -3.40 8.27
C ALA A 67 -1.86 -4.66 7.40
N PRO A 68 -3.06 -5.10 6.96
CA PRO A 68 -3.21 -6.25 6.07
C PRO A 68 -2.73 -5.99 4.64
N LEU A 69 -2.54 -4.72 4.25
CA LEU A 69 -2.18 -4.36 2.90
C LEU A 69 -0.65 -4.46 2.65
N PRO A 70 -0.22 -4.65 1.39
CA PRO A 70 1.20 -4.72 1.05
C PRO A 70 1.95 -3.46 1.48
N ARG A 71 3.09 -3.64 2.15
CA ARG A 71 3.89 -2.55 2.72
C ARG A 71 4.70 -1.79 1.66
N ASP A 72 4.71 -0.46 1.78
CA ASP A 72 5.61 0.45 1.04
C ASP A 72 6.54 1.18 2.00
N THR A 73 7.52 1.89 1.47
CA THR A 73 8.43 2.79 2.17
C THR A 73 8.10 4.26 1.98
N ALA A 74 7.09 4.59 1.17
CA ALA A 74 6.69 5.94 0.81
C ALA A 74 5.20 6.19 1.04
N GLY A 75 4.82 7.45 1.10
CA GLY A 75 3.44 7.89 1.30
C GLY A 75 2.86 7.36 2.62
N ASN A 76 1.68 6.78 2.56
CA ASN A 76 1.04 6.17 3.72
C ASN A 76 1.47 4.71 3.95
N GLN A 77 2.63 4.31 3.46
CA GLN A 77 3.25 3.01 3.69
C GLN A 77 2.51 1.81 3.08
N VAL A 78 1.69 2.03 2.06
CA VAL A 78 0.94 0.99 1.36
C VAL A 78 1.28 0.98 -0.13
N ARG A 79 1.54 -0.20 -0.68
CA ARG A 79 1.67 -0.44 -2.13
C ARG A 79 0.29 -0.58 -2.75
N TRP A 80 -0.34 0.54 -3.03
CA TRP A 80 -1.72 0.59 -3.50
C TRP A 80 -1.96 -0.17 -4.81
N VAL A 81 -1.00 -0.16 -5.74
CA VAL A 81 -1.10 -0.91 -7.00
C VAL A 81 -1.12 -2.41 -6.74
N GLU A 82 -0.25 -2.90 -5.84
CA GLU A 82 -0.23 -4.31 -5.45
C GLU A 82 -1.51 -4.72 -4.71
N ALA A 83 -2.04 -3.84 -3.85
CA ALA A 83 -3.31 -4.06 -3.16
C ALA A 83 -4.50 -4.15 -4.14
N LEU A 84 -4.50 -3.35 -5.20
CA LEU A 84 -5.49 -3.43 -6.28
C LEU A 84 -5.34 -4.71 -7.11
N ASP A 85 -4.11 -5.03 -7.53
CA ASP A 85 -3.83 -6.17 -8.41
C ASP A 85 -4.09 -7.51 -7.70
N SER A 86 -3.85 -7.57 -6.39
CA SER A 86 -4.19 -8.75 -5.56
C SER A 86 -5.68 -8.86 -5.21
N GLY A 87 -6.47 -7.82 -5.49
CA GLY A 87 -7.89 -7.76 -5.11
C GLY A 87 -8.13 -7.53 -3.62
N ALA A 88 -7.09 -7.15 -2.86
CA ALA A 88 -7.22 -6.82 -1.44
C ALA A 88 -8.13 -5.60 -1.21
N ILE A 89 -8.19 -4.71 -2.18
CA ILE A 89 -9.12 -3.57 -2.21
C ILE A 89 -9.80 -3.48 -3.57
N GLN A 90 -11.05 -2.99 -3.57
CA GLN A 90 -11.87 -2.81 -4.76
C GLN A 90 -12.57 -1.44 -4.71
N PRO A 91 -11.85 -0.33 -4.91
CA PRO A 91 -12.36 1.02 -4.71
C PRO A 91 -13.49 1.39 -5.69
N ARG A 92 -13.61 0.67 -6.80
CA ARG A 92 -14.67 0.86 -7.81
C ARG A 92 -15.79 -0.18 -7.72
N ALA A 93 -15.85 -0.96 -6.62
CA ALA A 93 -17.01 -1.79 -6.36
C ALA A 93 -18.28 -0.93 -6.24
N ASN A 94 -19.30 -1.25 -7.02
CA ASN A 94 -20.54 -0.49 -7.05
C ASN A 94 -21.65 -1.23 -6.31
N LEU A 95 -22.55 -0.47 -5.68
CA LEU A 95 -23.76 -1.01 -5.09
C LEU A 95 -24.59 -1.77 -6.14
N TRP A 96 -24.63 -1.25 -7.36
CA TRP A 96 -25.29 -1.87 -8.49
C TRP A 96 -24.29 -2.62 -9.33
N THR A 97 -24.37 -3.94 -9.33
CA THR A 97 -23.45 -4.84 -10.09
C THR A 97 -23.52 -4.64 -11.60
N SER A 98 -24.63 -4.04 -12.10
CA SER A 98 -24.79 -3.67 -13.52
C SER A 98 -24.00 -2.43 -13.93
N THR A 99 -23.41 -1.67 -12.99
CA THR A 99 -22.62 -0.49 -13.33
C THR A 99 -21.35 -0.90 -14.05
N LEU A 100 -21.19 -0.44 -15.29
CA LEU A 100 -20.01 -0.71 -16.09
C LEU A 100 -18.82 0.12 -15.57
N VAL A 101 -17.77 -0.56 -15.13
CA VAL A 101 -16.49 0.06 -14.79
C VAL A 101 -15.60 0.07 -16.02
N ARG A 102 -15.31 1.26 -16.55
CA ARG A 102 -14.40 1.44 -17.68
C ARG A 102 -12.97 1.50 -17.19
N MET A 103 -12.11 0.62 -17.73
CA MET A 103 -10.67 0.62 -17.48
C MET A 103 -9.93 0.72 -18.81
N LEU A 104 -8.79 1.41 -18.81
CA LEU A 104 -7.92 1.52 -19.96
C LEU A 104 -6.55 0.94 -19.60
N ASP A 105 -6.19 -0.18 -20.25
CA ASP A 105 -4.88 -0.81 -20.08
C ASP A 105 -3.91 -0.30 -21.17
N GLN A 106 -3.48 0.96 -21.00
CA GLN A 106 -2.55 1.62 -21.89
C GLN A 106 -1.61 2.52 -21.11
N ASP A 107 -0.30 2.40 -21.38
CA ASP A 107 0.69 3.32 -20.87
C ASP A 107 0.88 4.51 -21.84
N LEU A 108 0.89 5.71 -21.28
CA LEU A 108 1.30 6.91 -22.03
C LEU A 108 2.73 7.27 -21.64
N ILE A 109 3.61 7.36 -22.63
CA ILE A 109 4.98 7.84 -22.43
C ILE A 109 5.03 9.33 -22.74
N ILE A 110 5.34 10.12 -21.72
CA ILE A 110 5.49 11.56 -21.84
C ILE A 110 6.99 11.85 -21.90
N ALA A 111 7.50 11.94 -23.12
CA ALA A 111 8.87 12.34 -23.37
C ALA A 111 8.97 13.86 -23.31
N LYS A 112 9.79 14.38 -22.37
CA LYS A 112 10.17 15.79 -22.35
C LYS A 112 11.67 15.92 -22.32
N TYR A 113 12.14 16.94 -23.00
CA TYR A 113 13.56 17.22 -23.13
C TYR A 113 14.18 17.57 -21.77
N GLY A 114 15.31 16.95 -21.48
CA GLY A 114 16.08 17.17 -20.28
C GLY A 114 16.88 15.95 -19.87
N SER A 115 17.59 16.03 -18.76
CA SER A 115 18.40 14.94 -18.21
C SER A 115 17.56 13.87 -17.47
N MET A 116 16.32 14.18 -17.13
CA MET A 116 15.45 13.23 -16.43
C MET A 116 14.88 12.21 -17.42
N PRO A 117 14.72 10.95 -16.97
CA PRO A 117 14.01 9.94 -17.74
C PRO A 117 12.59 10.39 -18.10
N ALA A 118 12.05 9.84 -19.20
CA ALA A 118 10.68 10.10 -19.59
C ALA A 118 9.69 9.56 -18.56
N VAL A 119 8.53 10.20 -18.48
CA VAL A 119 7.47 9.81 -17.57
C VAL A 119 6.62 8.72 -18.20
N LYS A 120 6.41 7.64 -17.46
CA LYS A 120 5.40 6.63 -17.76
C LYS A 120 4.14 6.95 -16.97
N PHE A 121 3.03 7.18 -17.67
CA PHE A 121 1.72 7.31 -17.07
C PHE A 121 0.89 6.05 -17.39
N PRO A 122 0.67 5.17 -16.41
CA PRO A 122 -0.08 3.95 -16.60
C PRO A 122 -1.58 4.21 -16.39
N HIS A 123 -2.38 4.24 -17.44
CA HIS A 123 -3.83 4.41 -17.33
C HIS A 123 -4.48 3.32 -16.47
N ARG A 124 -4.02 2.05 -16.60
CA ARG A 124 -4.59 0.94 -15.85
C ARG A 124 -4.64 1.21 -14.36
N GLN A 125 -3.51 1.60 -13.75
CA GLN A 125 -3.42 1.85 -12.32
C GLN A 125 -4.33 3.01 -11.88
N HIS A 126 -4.49 4.03 -12.72
CA HIS A 126 -5.38 5.16 -12.42
C HIS A 126 -6.85 4.79 -12.61
N THR A 127 -7.19 4.04 -13.67
CA THR A 127 -8.59 3.65 -13.94
C THR A 127 -9.10 2.51 -13.05
N LEU A 128 -8.22 1.84 -12.31
CA LEU A 128 -8.60 0.98 -11.18
C LEU A 128 -9.15 1.78 -9.99
N TRP A 129 -8.81 3.07 -9.87
CA TRP A 129 -9.27 3.97 -8.82
C TRP A 129 -10.39 4.91 -9.27
N LEU A 130 -10.27 5.47 -10.48
CA LEU A 130 -10.98 6.65 -10.95
C LEU A 130 -11.66 6.38 -12.29
N ASP A 131 -12.73 7.10 -12.59
CA ASP A 131 -13.31 7.09 -13.93
C ASP A 131 -12.61 8.09 -14.85
N CYS A 132 -12.83 7.96 -16.16
CA CYS A 132 -12.22 8.80 -17.20
C CYS A 132 -12.44 10.30 -16.92
N GLU A 133 -13.64 10.66 -16.50
CA GLU A 133 -14.07 12.03 -16.26
C GLU A 133 -13.42 12.71 -15.04
N ASN A 134 -12.82 11.92 -14.13
CA ASN A 134 -12.06 12.49 -13.02
C ASN A 134 -10.79 13.21 -13.51
N CYS A 135 -10.27 12.82 -14.67
CA CYS A 135 -9.07 13.39 -15.28
C CYS A 135 -9.37 14.20 -16.54
N HIS A 136 -10.26 13.69 -17.43
CA HIS A 136 -10.62 14.33 -18.69
C HIS A 136 -11.97 15.07 -18.55
N ASN A 137 -12.14 16.28 -19.00
CA ASN A 137 -11.18 17.22 -19.57
C ASN A 137 -10.79 18.32 -18.57
N ALA A 138 -10.97 18.06 -17.26
CA ALA A 138 -10.67 19.04 -16.22
C ALA A 138 -9.15 19.22 -16.06
N LEU A 139 -8.41 18.14 -15.86
CA LEU A 139 -6.95 18.19 -15.62
C LEU A 139 -6.16 17.96 -16.91
N PHE A 140 -6.62 17.04 -17.76
CA PHE A 140 -5.90 16.63 -18.96
C PHE A 140 -6.85 16.57 -20.15
N LYS A 141 -6.33 16.93 -21.34
CA LYS A 141 -7.05 16.68 -22.59
C LYS A 141 -7.03 15.18 -22.90
N ASP A 142 -8.10 14.68 -23.49
CA ASP A 142 -8.28 13.29 -23.89
C ASP A 142 -7.52 12.90 -25.18
N LYS A 143 -6.54 13.72 -25.54
CA LYS A 143 -5.68 13.53 -26.72
C LYS A 143 -4.22 13.59 -26.34
N ALA A 144 -3.47 12.55 -26.69
CA ALA A 144 -2.03 12.50 -26.47
C ALA A 144 -1.31 13.73 -27.06
N GLY A 145 -0.44 14.35 -26.27
CA GLY A 145 0.32 15.55 -26.64
C GLY A 145 -0.46 16.87 -26.56
N ALA A 146 -1.77 16.86 -26.29
CA ALA A 146 -2.57 18.08 -26.21
C ALA A 146 -2.45 18.80 -24.85
N THR A 147 -2.07 18.11 -23.80
CA THR A 147 -1.80 18.72 -22.49
C THR A 147 -0.32 19.12 -22.40
N LYS A 148 -0.07 20.39 -22.04
CA LYS A 148 1.28 20.88 -21.77
C LYS A 148 1.63 20.62 -20.31
N PHE A 149 2.56 19.70 -20.07
CA PHE A 149 3.02 19.37 -18.73
C PHE A 149 4.14 20.32 -18.28
N SER A 150 4.14 20.67 -17.00
CA SER A 150 5.19 21.48 -16.37
C SER A 150 5.47 20.95 -14.95
N MET A 151 6.74 20.66 -14.66
CA MET A 151 7.11 20.26 -13.29
C MET A 151 6.80 21.32 -12.27
N THR A 152 6.95 22.60 -12.61
CA THR A 152 6.59 23.70 -11.71
C THR A 152 5.09 23.68 -11.37
N ALA A 153 4.23 23.51 -12.35
CA ALA A 153 2.79 23.39 -12.13
C ALA A 153 2.45 22.16 -11.27
N ILE A 154 3.08 21.00 -11.55
CA ILE A 154 2.89 19.78 -10.79
C ILE A 154 3.30 19.95 -9.33
N LEU A 155 4.46 20.56 -9.06
CA LEU A 155 4.94 20.84 -7.70
C LEU A 155 4.07 21.85 -6.96
N ASN A 156 3.38 22.73 -7.68
CA ASN A 156 2.41 23.67 -7.11
C ASN A 156 1.01 23.06 -6.91
N GLY A 157 0.85 21.76 -7.07
CA GLY A 157 -0.43 21.06 -6.85
C GLY A 157 -1.38 21.09 -8.03
N GLU A 158 -0.88 21.35 -9.25
CA GLU A 158 -1.66 21.27 -10.49
C GLU A 158 -1.40 19.94 -11.21
N GLN A 159 -2.23 19.60 -12.17
CA GLN A 159 -2.05 18.42 -13.02
C GLN A 159 -1.89 17.13 -12.17
N CYS A 160 -0.78 16.41 -12.31
CA CYS A 160 -0.49 15.23 -11.50
C CYS A 160 -0.40 15.55 -10.00
N GLY A 161 0.02 16.78 -9.65
CA GLY A 161 0.14 17.28 -8.28
C GLY A 161 -1.18 17.44 -7.54
N VAL A 162 -2.32 17.42 -8.23
CA VAL A 162 -3.65 17.45 -7.57
C VAL A 162 -3.83 16.24 -6.64
N CYS A 163 -3.29 15.08 -7.02
CA CYS A 163 -3.44 13.82 -6.28
C CYS A 163 -2.11 13.37 -5.66
N HIS A 164 -1.00 13.48 -6.41
CA HIS A 164 0.32 13.09 -5.93
C HIS A 164 0.87 14.12 -4.96
N GLY A 165 1.12 13.64 -3.74
CA GLY A 165 1.50 14.48 -2.60
C GLY A 165 0.35 14.77 -1.64
N ALA A 166 -0.92 14.56 -2.07
CA ALA A 166 -2.10 14.69 -1.20
C ALA A 166 -2.65 13.32 -0.79
N VAL A 167 -3.05 12.48 -1.77
CA VAL A 167 -3.71 11.18 -1.54
C VAL A 167 -2.93 10.00 -2.09
N SER A 168 -1.91 10.25 -2.89
CA SER A 168 -1.05 9.25 -3.52
C SER A 168 0.40 9.47 -3.10
N PHE A 169 1.35 8.66 -3.63
CA PHE A 169 2.77 8.81 -3.28
C PHE A 169 3.28 10.24 -3.56
N PRO A 170 4.20 10.75 -2.71
CA PRO A 170 4.62 12.14 -2.78
C PRO A 170 5.45 12.44 -4.03
N LEU A 171 5.45 13.71 -4.44
CA LEU A 171 6.20 14.21 -5.61
C LEU A 171 7.73 14.12 -5.44
N THR A 172 8.22 13.80 -4.24
CA THR A 172 9.64 13.52 -3.97
C THR A 172 10.10 12.16 -4.49
N GLU A 173 9.17 11.27 -4.83
CA GLU A 173 9.42 9.94 -5.39
C GLU A 173 9.60 10.02 -6.93
N CYS A 174 10.60 10.80 -7.36
CA CYS A 174 10.82 11.16 -8.77
C CYS A 174 10.80 9.96 -9.72
N ASN A 175 11.45 8.86 -9.34
CA ASN A 175 11.62 7.67 -10.17
C ASN A 175 10.32 6.86 -10.35
N ARG A 176 9.29 7.11 -9.55
CA ARG A 176 7.98 6.47 -9.77
C ARG A 176 7.28 6.99 -11.02
N CYS A 177 7.53 8.25 -11.38
CA CYS A 177 7.04 8.87 -12.61
C CYS A 177 8.10 8.80 -13.71
N HIS A 178 9.32 9.30 -13.42
CA HIS A 178 10.45 9.35 -14.33
C HIS A 178 11.14 7.98 -14.41
N SER A 179 10.52 7.02 -15.08
CA SER A 179 10.91 5.61 -15.04
C SER A 179 11.34 5.01 -16.38
N VAL A 180 11.23 5.77 -17.49
CA VAL A 180 11.60 5.29 -18.82
C VAL A 180 12.89 5.96 -19.26
N PRO A 181 14.00 5.20 -19.41
CA PRO A 181 15.27 5.75 -19.90
C PRO A 181 15.11 6.42 -21.26
N ASN A 182 15.66 7.61 -21.42
CA ASN A 182 15.55 8.37 -22.68
C ASN A 182 16.15 7.63 -23.87
N GLU A 183 17.17 6.80 -23.64
CA GLU A 183 17.84 5.98 -24.65
C GLU A 183 16.92 4.89 -25.23
N SER A 184 15.89 4.50 -24.49
CA SER A 184 14.91 3.50 -24.93
C SER A 184 13.82 4.08 -25.83
N LEU A 185 13.76 5.41 -25.96
CA LEU A 185 12.74 6.08 -26.75
C LEU A 185 13.11 6.14 -28.25
N PRO A 186 12.13 6.05 -29.15
CA PRO A 186 12.36 6.32 -30.56
C PRO A 186 12.93 7.73 -30.75
N ARG A 187 13.92 7.91 -31.61
CA ARG A 187 14.52 9.23 -31.92
C ARG A 187 13.51 10.27 -32.40
N SER A 188 12.37 9.84 -32.93
CA SER A 188 11.25 10.71 -33.32
C SER A 188 10.48 11.28 -32.13
N ALA A 189 10.52 10.65 -30.96
CA ALA A 189 9.90 11.15 -29.74
C ALA A 189 10.77 12.19 -29.02
N ALA A 190 11.99 12.38 -29.49
CA ALA A 190 12.99 13.28 -28.91
C ALA A 190 13.02 14.69 -29.56
N ARG A 191 11.98 15.07 -30.32
CA ARG A 191 11.87 16.42 -30.95
C ARG A 191 10.69 17.20 -30.39
#